data_2df76b76f81954417140bdd7e5570fb5
#
_entry.id   2df76b76f81954417140bdd7e5570fb5
#
_cell.length_a   1.000
_cell.length_b   1.000
_cell.length_c   1.000
_cell.angle_alpha   90.00
_cell.angle_beta   90.00
_cell.angle_gamma   90.00
#
_symmetry.space_group_name_H-M   'P 1'
#
loop_
_entity.id
_entity.type
_entity.pdbx_description
1 polymer ?
#
loop_
_entity_poly.entity_id
_entity_poly.type
_entity_poly.pdbx_seq_one_letter_code
_entity_poly.pdbx_strand_id
1 'polypeptide(L)'
;MLKQPWPGMARTIWGDPDRYRMTYWSEFASQGWYFTGDSARRDEDGYFWIIGRMDDVIKVSGYRLGTAEIESALVSHRVVAEAAVIGVPDELKGSVIYAYCILNAGLNGSDALEKELKEHVRNEVGPIAIPAKIEFVSTLPKTRSGKIMRRLLKAQALGQPVGDTSTLEG
;
A
#
# COMPACT_ATOMS: atom_id res chain seq x y z
N MET A 1 -15.86 3.75 -6.41
CA MET A 1 -16.76 4.89 -6.11
C MET A 1 -18.16 4.38 -5.81
N LEU A 2 -18.90 5.07 -4.95
CA LEU A 2 -20.30 4.77 -4.62
C LEU A 2 -21.19 5.82 -5.24
N LYS A 3 -22.20 5.36 -6.01
CA LYS A 3 -23.05 6.23 -6.83
C LYS A 3 -24.28 6.75 -6.08
N GLN A 4 -24.59 6.18 -4.93
CA GLN A 4 -25.76 6.56 -4.11
C GLN A 4 -25.35 6.67 -2.65
N PRO A 5 -25.93 7.61 -1.88
CA PRO A 5 -25.73 7.69 -0.46
C PRO A 5 -26.34 6.49 0.26
N TRP A 6 -25.82 6.17 1.45
CA TRP A 6 -26.31 5.11 2.33
C TRP A 6 -26.40 5.59 3.78
N PRO A 7 -27.21 4.97 4.64
CA PRO A 7 -27.46 5.46 6.01
C PRO A 7 -26.22 5.59 6.91
N GLY A 8 -25.22 4.72 6.72
CA GLY A 8 -23.96 4.73 7.49
C GLY A 8 -22.87 5.63 6.92
N MET A 9 -23.17 6.45 5.89
CA MET A 9 -22.21 7.35 5.27
C MET A 9 -21.77 8.44 6.25
N ALA A 10 -20.45 8.70 6.32
CA ALA A 10 -19.91 9.81 7.08
C ALA A 10 -20.46 11.14 6.54
N ARG A 11 -20.81 12.05 7.43
CA ARG A 11 -21.36 13.36 7.06
C ARG A 11 -20.28 14.42 6.88
N THR A 12 -19.17 14.29 7.63
CA THR A 12 -18.06 15.23 7.64
C THR A 12 -16.86 14.64 8.39
N ILE A 13 -15.73 15.34 8.35
CA ILE A 13 -14.62 15.17 9.29
C ILE A 13 -14.78 16.26 10.37
N TRP A 14 -14.70 15.86 11.64
CA TRP A 14 -14.79 16.78 12.76
C TRP A 14 -13.71 17.87 12.67
N GLY A 15 -14.13 19.13 12.72
CA GLY A 15 -13.22 20.27 12.64
C GLY A 15 -12.66 20.58 11.24
N ASP A 16 -12.91 19.72 10.22
CA ASP A 16 -12.35 19.91 8.89
C ASP A 16 -13.31 19.45 7.77
N PRO A 17 -14.43 20.15 7.56
CA PRO A 17 -15.41 19.80 6.54
C PRO A 17 -14.88 19.95 5.10
N ASP A 18 -13.93 20.85 4.88
CA ASP A 18 -13.35 21.07 3.55
C ASP A 18 -12.46 19.90 3.13
N ARG A 19 -11.68 19.35 4.04
CA ARG A 19 -10.94 18.12 3.82
C ARG A 19 -11.87 16.96 3.45
N TYR A 20 -13.02 16.83 4.12
CA TYR A 20 -14.02 15.82 3.77
C TYR A 20 -14.50 15.97 2.33
N ARG A 21 -14.86 17.18 1.91
CA ARG A 21 -15.30 17.45 0.53
C ARG A 21 -14.19 17.19 -0.48
N MET A 22 -13.00 17.67 -0.22
CA MET A 22 -11.85 17.49 -1.11
C MET A 22 -11.47 16.01 -1.26
N THR A 23 -11.45 15.26 -0.16
CA THR A 23 -11.00 13.87 -0.17
C THR A 23 -12.00 12.93 -0.83
N TYR A 24 -13.29 13.12 -0.58
CA TYR A 24 -14.30 12.12 -0.93
C TYR A 24 -15.26 12.55 -2.04
N TRP A 25 -15.31 13.84 -2.39
CA TRP A 25 -16.31 14.34 -3.31
C TRP A 25 -15.76 15.12 -4.49
N SER A 26 -14.53 15.65 -4.44
CA SER A 26 -13.99 16.52 -5.49
C SER A 26 -13.75 15.78 -6.80
N GLU A 27 -13.26 14.54 -6.75
CA GLU A 27 -12.89 13.74 -7.93
C GLU A 27 -14.08 13.51 -8.89
N PHE A 28 -15.28 13.30 -8.33
CA PHE A 28 -16.51 13.02 -9.08
C PHE A 28 -17.62 14.01 -8.72
N ALA A 29 -17.29 15.26 -8.49
CA ALA A 29 -18.22 16.29 -8.03
C ALA A 29 -19.38 16.50 -9.02
N SER A 30 -19.12 16.48 -10.33
CA SER A 30 -20.14 16.65 -11.37
C SER A 30 -21.16 15.52 -11.40
N GLN A 31 -20.81 14.33 -10.96
CA GLN A 31 -21.68 13.17 -10.87
C GLN A 31 -22.33 13.00 -9.50
N GLY A 32 -21.87 13.70 -8.48
CA GLY A 32 -22.32 13.52 -7.11
C GLY A 32 -21.94 12.15 -6.51
N TRP A 33 -20.81 11.56 -6.93
CA TRP A 33 -20.39 10.24 -6.49
C TRP A 33 -19.33 10.32 -5.39
N TYR A 34 -19.45 9.43 -4.42
CA TYR A 34 -18.49 9.31 -3.32
C TYR A 34 -17.27 8.48 -3.75
N PHE A 35 -16.10 9.07 -3.61
CA PHE A 35 -14.83 8.43 -3.90
C PHE A 35 -14.27 7.71 -2.66
N THR A 36 -14.21 6.39 -2.69
CA THR A 36 -13.68 5.58 -1.55
C THR A 36 -12.16 5.56 -1.50
N GLY A 37 -11.49 5.87 -2.60
CA GLY A 37 -10.05 5.71 -2.75
C GLY A 37 -9.60 4.25 -2.94
N ASP A 38 -10.54 3.31 -3.06
CA ASP A 38 -10.24 1.90 -3.25
C ASP A 38 -10.46 1.47 -4.70
N SER A 39 -9.63 0.53 -5.15
CA SER A 39 -9.77 -0.17 -6.42
C SER A 39 -10.45 -1.52 -6.19
N ALA A 40 -11.41 -1.85 -7.03
CA ALA A 40 -12.11 -3.13 -6.97
C ALA A 40 -12.40 -3.64 -8.39
N ARG A 41 -12.45 -4.95 -8.56
CA ARG A 41 -12.94 -5.64 -9.74
C ARG A 41 -14.28 -6.30 -9.43
N ARG A 42 -15.20 -6.26 -10.36
CA ARG A 42 -16.43 -7.06 -10.31
C ARG A 42 -16.27 -8.23 -11.28
N ASP A 43 -16.56 -9.44 -10.84
CA ASP A 43 -16.55 -10.63 -11.68
C ASP A 43 -17.89 -10.84 -12.43
N GLU A 44 -17.97 -11.90 -13.22
CA GLU A 44 -19.15 -12.23 -14.03
C GLU A 44 -20.35 -12.62 -13.17
N ASP A 45 -20.12 -13.20 -12.00
CA ASP A 45 -21.15 -13.56 -11.02
C ASP A 45 -21.64 -12.37 -10.20
N GLY A 46 -20.96 -11.22 -10.31
CA GLY A 46 -21.33 -9.98 -9.65
C GLY A 46 -20.64 -9.71 -8.31
N TYR A 47 -19.72 -10.57 -7.88
CA TYR A 47 -18.94 -10.36 -6.67
C TYR A 47 -17.88 -9.27 -6.86
N PHE A 48 -17.60 -8.53 -5.76
CA PHE A 48 -16.58 -7.51 -5.74
C PHE A 48 -15.30 -8.00 -5.06
N TRP A 49 -14.20 -7.89 -5.77
CA TRP A 49 -12.85 -8.19 -5.30
C TRP A 49 -12.12 -6.90 -5.05
N ILE A 50 -11.79 -6.61 -3.79
CA ILE A 50 -11.03 -5.41 -3.43
C ILE A 50 -9.55 -5.67 -3.78
N ILE A 51 -9.01 -4.84 -4.69
CA ILE A 51 -7.62 -4.96 -5.15
C ILE A 51 -6.68 -4.20 -4.22
N GLY A 52 -7.16 -3.09 -3.63
CA GLY A 52 -6.39 -2.26 -2.70
C GLY A 52 -6.69 -0.78 -2.86
N ARG A 53 -5.86 0.05 -2.24
CA ARG A 53 -5.97 1.50 -2.35
C ARG A 53 -5.48 1.99 -3.71
N MET A 54 -6.14 3.01 -4.26
CA MET A 54 -5.71 3.62 -5.52
C MET A 54 -4.40 4.41 -5.38
N ASP A 55 -4.15 4.97 -4.20
CA ASP A 55 -2.92 5.67 -3.83
C ASP A 55 -1.74 4.71 -3.52
N ASP A 56 -2.02 3.44 -3.24
CA ASP A 56 -1.03 2.38 -3.02
C ASP A 56 -0.68 1.62 -4.32
N VAL A 57 -1.28 1.97 -5.46
CA VAL A 57 -0.93 1.37 -6.76
C VAL A 57 0.43 1.90 -7.23
N ILE A 58 1.37 0.99 -7.45
CA ILE A 58 2.71 1.30 -7.96
C ILE A 58 2.71 1.19 -9.49
N LYS A 59 3.24 2.20 -10.16
CA LYS A 59 3.40 2.22 -11.63
C LYS A 59 4.85 1.91 -12.00
N VAL A 60 5.13 0.67 -12.36
CA VAL A 60 6.45 0.22 -12.78
C VAL A 60 6.45 -0.02 -14.29
N SER A 61 7.23 0.74 -15.04
CA SER A 61 7.38 0.57 -16.50
C SER A 61 6.03 0.49 -17.25
N GLY A 62 5.03 1.27 -16.81
CA GLY A 62 3.69 1.28 -17.41
C GLY A 62 2.69 0.27 -16.79
N TYR A 63 3.16 -0.71 -16.05
CA TYR A 63 2.30 -1.66 -15.35
C TYR A 63 1.80 -1.09 -14.03
N ARG A 64 0.58 -1.47 -13.64
CA ARG A 64 -0.03 -1.11 -12.36
C ARG A 64 -0.02 -2.33 -11.45
N LEU A 65 0.71 -2.24 -10.35
CA LEU A 65 0.86 -3.31 -9.36
C LEU A 65 0.22 -2.88 -8.04
N GLY A 66 -0.57 -3.75 -7.45
CA GLY A 66 -1.09 -3.56 -6.10
C GLY A 66 -0.02 -3.90 -5.06
N THR A 67 0.15 -3.05 -4.03
CA THR A 67 1.08 -3.36 -2.94
C THR A 67 0.71 -4.65 -2.23
N ALA A 68 -0.59 -4.90 -2.04
CA ALA A 68 -1.10 -6.08 -1.34
C ALA A 68 -0.71 -7.42 -2.00
N GLU A 69 -0.62 -7.46 -3.32
CA GLU A 69 -0.22 -8.67 -4.05
C GLU A 69 1.24 -9.03 -3.75
N ILE A 70 2.12 -8.03 -3.77
CA ILE A 70 3.55 -8.22 -3.49
C ILE A 70 3.77 -8.52 -2.00
N GLU A 71 3.05 -7.83 -1.11
CA GLU A 71 3.07 -8.10 0.34
C GLU A 71 2.63 -9.53 0.65
N SER A 72 1.55 -10.00 0.00
CA SER A 72 1.08 -11.39 0.14
C SER A 72 2.11 -12.39 -0.31
N ALA A 73 2.78 -12.14 -1.44
CA ALA A 73 3.87 -12.99 -1.92
C ALA A 73 5.03 -13.02 -0.93
N LEU A 74 5.44 -11.87 -0.38
CA LEU A 74 6.50 -11.84 0.63
C LEU A 74 6.13 -12.59 1.90
N VAL A 75 4.90 -12.41 2.40
CA VAL A 75 4.41 -13.07 3.63
C VAL A 75 4.17 -14.57 3.42
N SER A 76 3.91 -15.04 2.20
CA SER A 76 3.83 -16.48 1.92
C SER A 76 5.16 -17.22 2.10
N HIS A 77 6.28 -16.49 2.11
CA HIS A 77 7.58 -17.07 2.38
C HIS A 77 7.76 -17.35 3.86
N ARG A 78 8.18 -18.58 4.21
CA ARG A 78 8.26 -19.13 5.58
C ARG A 78 9.03 -18.30 6.62
N VAL A 79 9.92 -17.40 6.20
CA VAL A 79 10.76 -16.59 7.10
C VAL A 79 10.22 -15.19 7.35
N VAL A 80 9.21 -14.75 6.61
CA VAL A 80 8.64 -13.41 6.70
C VAL A 80 7.40 -13.43 7.60
N ALA A 81 7.40 -12.63 8.65
CA ALA A 81 6.26 -12.46 9.55
C ALA A 81 5.28 -11.39 9.04
N GLU A 82 5.83 -10.25 8.58
CA GLU A 82 5.06 -9.15 8.03
C GLU A 82 5.83 -8.47 6.91
N ALA A 83 5.11 -7.88 5.97
CA ALA A 83 5.70 -7.09 4.90
C ALA A 83 4.89 -5.83 4.61
N ALA A 84 5.59 -4.78 4.22
CA ALA A 84 5.01 -3.55 3.69
C ALA A 84 5.72 -3.15 2.41
N VAL A 85 4.97 -2.73 1.40
CA VAL A 85 5.51 -2.37 0.09
C VAL A 85 5.11 -0.94 -0.27
N ILE A 86 6.07 -0.20 -0.81
CA ILE A 86 5.87 1.16 -1.32
C ILE A 86 6.45 1.34 -2.72
N GLY A 87 5.90 2.28 -3.47
CA GLY A 87 6.50 2.77 -4.70
C GLY A 87 7.39 3.98 -4.43
N VAL A 88 8.64 3.90 -4.86
CA VAL A 88 9.61 4.99 -4.83
C VAL A 88 9.81 5.52 -6.24
N PRO A 89 9.78 6.84 -6.48
CA PRO A 89 10.01 7.40 -7.80
C PRO A 89 11.34 6.95 -8.41
N ASP A 90 11.33 6.67 -9.71
CA ASP A 90 12.50 6.27 -10.49
C ASP A 90 12.43 6.94 -11.88
N GLU A 91 13.53 7.50 -12.35
CA GLU A 91 13.57 8.28 -13.60
C GLU A 91 13.26 7.45 -14.85
N LEU A 92 13.64 6.17 -14.85
CA LEU A 92 13.49 5.30 -16.02
C LEU A 92 12.19 4.49 -15.98
N LYS A 93 11.82 4.00 -14.79
CA LYS A 93 10.68 3.09 -14.61
C LYS A 93 9.42 3.79 -14.12
N GLY A 94 9.49 5.11 -13.86
CA GLY A 94 8.43 5.87 -13.18
C GLY A 94 8.39 5.61 -11.68
N SER A 95 8.40 4.33 -11.28
CA SER A 95 8.60 3.92 -9.89
C SER A 95 9.31 2.58 -9.82
N VAL A 96 10.00 2.36 -8.71
CA VAL A 96 10.56 1.07 -8.30
C VAL A 96 9.90 0.63 -6.98
N ILE A 97 9.92 -0.66 -6.73
CA ILE A 97 9.30 -1.27 -5.57
C ILE A 97 10.33 -1.36 -4.45
N TYR A 98 10.00 -0.80 -3.27
CA TYR A 98 10.74 -1.01 -2.03
C TYR A 98 9.86 -1.82 -1.09
N ALA A 99 10.41 -2.88 -0.51
CA ALA A 99 9.76 -3.72 0.47
C ALA A 99 10.46 -3.62 1.83
N TYR A 100 9.67 -3.63 2.88
CA TYR A 100 10.11 -3.70 4.27
C TYR A 100 9.57 -4.99 4.87
N CYS A 101 10.45 -5.83 5.38
CA CYS A 101 10.07 -7.14 5.89
C CYS A 101 10.47 -7.29 7.36
N ILE A 102 9.52 -7.72 8.18
CA ILE A 102 9.79 -8.25 9.52
C ILE A 102 9.99 -9.76 9.38
N LEU A 103 11.11 -10.25 9.88
CA LEU A 103 11.40 -11.68 9.88
C LEU A 103 10.82 -12.36 11.12
N ASN A 104 10.60 -13.65 11.03
CA ASN A 104 10.24 -14.48 12.19
C ASN A 104 11.34 -14.42 13.26
N ALA A 105 10.93 -14.59 14.51
CA ALA A 105 11.84 -14.49 15.67
C ALA A 105 13.08 -15.39 15.52
N GLY A 106 14.22 -14.83 15.85
CA GLY A 106 15.51 -15.53 15.79
C GLY A 106 16.19 -15.52 14.42
N LEU A 107 15.57 -14.91 13.41
CA LEU A 107 16.17 -14.77 12.07
C LEU A 107 16.76 -13.37 11.88
N ASN A 108 17.84 -13.30 11.11
CA ASN A 108 18.48 -12.04 10.74
C ASN A 108 18.48 -11.86 9.22
N GLY A 109 18.35 -10.62 8.78
CA GLY A 109 18.45 -10.28 7.37
C GLY A 109 19.87 -10.51 6.82
N SER A 110 19.95 -10.87 5.55
CA SER A 110 21.21 -11.03 4.81
C SER A 110 20.98 -10.78 3.32
N ASP A 111 22.05 -10.48 2.59
CA ASP A 111 22.00 -10.31 1.14
C ASP A 111 21.53 -11.59 0.42
N ALA A 112 21.85 -12.76 0.97
CA ALA A 112 21.39 -14.04 0.44
C ALA A 112 19.87 -14.18 0.59
N LEU A 113 19.33 -13.81 1.75
CA LEU A 113 17.90 -13.84 2.00
C LEU A 113 17.15 -12.80 1.16
N GLU A 114 17.74 -11.61 0.97
CA GLU A 114 17.15 -10.60 0.06
C GLU A 114 16.99 -11.16 -1.36
N LYS A 115 18.02 -11.84 -1.87
CA LYS A 115 17.98 -12.48 -3.20
C LYS A 115 16.92 -13.60 -3.26
N GLU A 116 16.84 -14.42 -2.23
CA GLU A 116 15.84 -15.51 -2.11
C GLU A 116 14.42 -14.93 -2.15
N LEU A 117 14.14 -13.88 -1.38
CA LEU A 117 12.83 -13.23 -1.35
C LEU A 117 12.48 -12.54 -2.67
N LYS A 118 13.44 -11.92 -3.35
CA LYS A 118 13.25 -11.34 -4.69
C LYS A 118 12.88 -12.42 -5.71
N GLU A 119 13.54 -13.55 -5.68
CA GLU A 119 13.21 -14.67 -6.57
C GLU A 119 11.86 -15.30 -6.22
N HIS A 120 11.52 -15.37 -4.93
CA HIS A 120 10.19 -15.81 -4.49
C HIS A 120 9.08 -14.91 -5.05
N VAL A 121 9.21 -13.58 -4.92
CA VAL A 121 8.25 -12.62 -5.51
C VAL A 121 8.19 -12.76 -7.04
N ARG A 122 9.33 -12.99 -7.69
CA ARG A 122 9.37 -13.23 -9.14
C ARG A 122 8.53 -14.44 -9.54
N ASN A 123 8.61 -15.51 -8.77
CA ASN A 123 7.90 -16.76 -9.07
C ASN A 123 6.40 -16.66 -8.77
N GLU A 124 6.02 -15.96 -7.69
CA GLU A 124 4.62 -15.84 -7.26
C GLU A 124 3.84 -14.78 -8.06
N VAL A 125 4.45 -13.64 -8.36
CA VAL A 125 3.77 -12.48 -8.99
C VAL A 125 4.28 -12.20 -10.39
N GLY A 126 5.58 -12.38 -10.62
CA GLY A 126 6.21 -12.16 -11.92
C GLY A 126 7.36 -11.15 -11.89
N PRO A 127 8.12 -11.05 -12.98
CA PRO A 127 9.39 -10.32 -13.02
C PRO A 127 9.23 -8.80 -12.83
N ILE A 128 8.08 -8.23 -13.19
CA ILE A 128 7.83 -6.79 -13.04
C ILE A 128 7.62 -6.37 -11.59
N ALA A 129 7.24 -7.32 -10.72
CA ALA A 129 6.95 -7.10 -9.31
C ALA A 129 8.17 -7.24 -8.40
N ILE A 130 9.34 -7.60 -8.94
CA ILE A 130 10.56 -7.79 -8.15
C ILE A 130 10.94 -6.49 -7.43
N PRO A 131 11.04 -6.49 -6.08
CA PRO A 131 11.51 -5.33 -5.35
C PRO A 131 12.93 -4.93 -5.75
N ALA A 132 13.15 -3.65 -5.99
CA ALA A 132 14.49 -3.11 -6.19
C ALA A 132 15.33 -3.24 -4.89
N LYS A 133 14.65 -3.03 -3.75
CA LYS A 133 15.26 -3.14 -2.40
C LYS A 133 14.30 -3.88 -1.47
N ILE A 134 14.85 -4.77 -0.64
CA ILE A 134 14.17 -5.32 0.54
C ILE A 134 14.96 -4.91 1.77
N GLU A 135 14.31 -4.24 2.71
CA GLU A 135 14.89 -3.81 3.97
C GLU A 135 14.29 -4.64 5.11
N PHE A 136 15.17 -5.24 5.92
CA PHE A 136 14.74 -5.99 7.09
C PHE A 136 14.64 -5.05 8.28
N VAL A 137 13.44 -4.98 8.85
CA VAL A 137 13.13 -4.06 9.96
C VAL A 137 12.56 -4.82 11.15
N SER A 138 12.71 -4.26 12.34
CA SER A 138 12.14 -4.84 13.55
C SER A 138 10.67 -4.49 13.74
N THR A 139 10.23 -3.36 13.19
CA THR A 139 8.84 -2.87 13.30
C THR A 139 8.42 -2.15 12.04
N LEU A 140 7.10 -2.15 11.77
CA LEU A 140 6.47 -1.35 10.73
C LEU A 140 5.62 -0.26 11.39
N PRO A 141 5.62 0.99 10.89
CA PRO A 141 4.77 2.04 11.42
C PRO A 141 3.30 1.69 11.21
N LYS A 142 2.54 1.60 12.28
CA LYS A 142 1.12 1.25 12.29
C LYS A 142 0.29 2.33 12.95
N THR A 143 -0.96 2.41 12.55
CA THR A 143 -1.97 3.14 13.30
C THR A 143 -2.39 2.34 14.54
N ARG A 144 -3.07 2.99 15.50
CA ARG A 144 -3.65 2.31 16.68
C ARG A 144 -4.62 1.16 16.33
N SER A 145 -5.14 1.14 15.11
CA SER A 145 -5.97 0.03 14.59
C SER A 145 -5.16 -1.07 13.88
N GLY A 146 -3.83 -1.04 13.95
CA GLY A 146 -2.93 -2.02 13.33
C GLY A 146 -2.70 -1.84 11.83
N LYS A 147 -3.15 -0.73 11.23
CA LYS A 147 -3.01 -0.47 9.81
C LYS A 147 -1.62 0.10 9.49
N ILE A 148 -0.90 -0.52 8.56
CA ILE A 148 0.43 -0.06 8.15
C ILE A 148 0.33 1.33 7.51
N MET A 149 1.18 2.25 7.97
CA MET A 149 1.25 3.63 7.50
C MET A 149 2.30 3.77 6.38
N ARG A 150 1.99 3.29 5.18
CA ARG A 150 2.91 3.32 4.01
C ARG A 150 3.39 4.72 3.68
N ARG A 151 2.59 5.74 3.99
CA ARG A 151 2.99 7.14 3.85
C ARG A 151 4.25 7.48 4.63
N LEU A 152 4.39 6.97 5.86
CA LEU A 152 5.58 7.19 6.69
C LEU A 152 6.80 6.47 6.11
N LEU A 153 6.66 5.22 5.70
CA LEU A 153 7.73 4.47 5.02
C LEU A 153 8.20 5.18 3.76
N LYS A 154 7.28 5.71 2.98
CA LYS A 154 7.61 6.48 1.77
C LYS A 154 8.34 7.78 2.08
N ALA A 155 7.89 8.53 3.08
CA ALA A 155 8.55 9.75 3.52
C ALA A 155 9.98 9.46 4.00
N GLN A 156 10.18 8.40 4.79
CA GLN A 156 11.50 7.95 5.24
C GLN A 156 12.41 7.55 4.07
N ALA A 157 11.89 6.74 3.13
CA ALA A 157 12.65 6.32 1.94
C ALA A 157 13.10 7.49 1.06
N LEU A 158 12.33 8.58 1.03
CA LEU A 158 12.60 9.77 0.24
C LEU A 158 13.34 10.87 1.03
N GLY A 159 13.65 10.65 2.31
CA GLY A 159 14.24 11.69 3.16
C GLY A 159 13.34 12.92 3.36
N GLN A 160 12.03 12.73 3.28
CA GLN A 160 11.03 13.78 3.40
C GLN A 160 10.46 13.84 4.83
N PRO A 161 9.93 15.00 5.26
CA PRO A 161 9.22 15.10 6.53
C PRO A 161 8.05 14.12 6.59
N VAL A 162 7.93 13.37 7.69
CA VAL A 162 6.89 12.33 7.86
C VAL A 162 5.46 12.88 8.00
N GLY A 163 5.31 14.19 8.20
CA GLY A 163 4.01 14.86 8.34
C GLY A 163 3.28 14.48 9.65
N ASP A 164 1.96 14.46 9.60
CA ASP A 164 1.11 14.15 10.76
C ASP A 164 1.27 12.69 11.22
N THR A 165 1.69 12.51 12.47
CA THR A 165 1.89 11.21 13.12
C THR A 165 0.89 10.94 14.26
N SER A 166 -0.16 11.77 14.41
CA SER A 166 -1.13 11.69 15.52
C SER A 166 -1.86 10.35 15.64
N THR A 167 -1.92 9.58 14.56
CA THR A 167 -2.55 8.26 14.52
C THR A 167 -1.57 7.10 14.68
N LEU A 168 -0.27 7.39 14.81
CA LEU A 168 0.77 6.37 15.01
C LEU A 168 0.54 5.66 16.35
N GLU A 169 0.75 4.37 16.36
CA GLU A 169 0.84 3.57 17.58
C GLU A 169 2.12 3.98 18.32
N GLY A 170 1.96 4.40 19.58
CA GLY A 170 3.07 4.85 20.45
C GLY A 170 3.78 3.70 21.11
#